data_1a3ca9efe470cfdeb5778f402b0c8249
#
_entry.id   1a3ca9efe470cfdeb5778f402b0c8249
#
_cell.length_a   1.000
_cell.length_b   1.000
_cell.length_c   1.000
_cell.angle_alpha   90.00
_cell.angle_beta   90.00
_cell.angle_gamma   90.00
#
_symmetry.space_group_name_H-M   'P 1'
#
loop_
_entity.id
_entity.type
_entity.pdbx_description
1 polymer ?
#
loop_
_entity_poly.entity_id
_entity_poly.type
_entity_poly.pdbx_seq_one_letter_code
_entity_poly.pdbx_strand_id
1 'polypeptide(L)'
;MNEPLQTFSSAVVTGGSSGLGKSFIRLLQTINPGLLICNLSRRNPGAEGVPPGARAPRHFPCDLSKAEDVARAAGQVVEVLGREAPAGRVLLVNNGGVGAFGRFPAPGADRQLEIIDVNVRAVVDLTARLLPELRRRGGAIINVASVVAYTPTPFCATYGASKAFLLHWSLALGEELRGSGVRVLAVSPGTTRTEFFQGTGAGAPEAIAQQGMLPDDVARCALRALAAGRVSVVPGAGNRLAAGVGALLPKATAARMAGRVMKRRIPPLP
;
A
#
# COMPACT_ATOMS: atom_id res chain seq x y z
N MET A 1 8.74 -9.53 -20.00
CA MET A 1 8.08 -8.60 -19.03
C MET A 1 8.57 -8.74 -17.58
N ASN A 2 9.37 -9.76 -17.26
CA ASN A 2 9.88 -10.01 -15.90
C ASN A 2 11.30 -9.49 -15.67
N GLU A 3 12.03 -9.15 -16.72
CA GLU A 3 13.43 -8.75 -16.68
C GLU A 3 13.69 -7.52 -15.75
N PRO A 4 12.92 -6.42 -15.81
CA PRO A 4 13.10 -5.30 -14.90
C PRO A 4 12.86 -5.64 -13.42
N LEU A 5 12.00 -6.62 -13.11
CA LEU A 5 11.71 -7.04 -11.73
C LEU A 5 12.78 -7.97 -11.18
N GLN A 6 13.44 -8.76 -12.03
CA GLN A 6 14.54 -9.64 -11.64
C GLN A 6 15.81 -8.86 -11.25
N THR A 7 15.92 -7.58 -11.63
CA THR A 7 17.04 -6.72 -11.24
C THR A 7 17.02 -6.30 -9.78
N PHE A 8 15.90 -6.49 -9.07
CA PHE A 8 15.83 -6.25 -7.64
C PHE A 8 16.53 -7.38 -6.89
N SER A 9 17.44 -7.04 -6.00
CA SER A 9 18.12 -7.97 -5.07
C SER A 9 17.40 -8.05 -3.73
N SER A 10 16.57 -7.04 -3.43
CA SER A 10 15.84 -6.96 -2.17
C SER A 10 14.53 -6.19 -2.31
N ALA A 11 13.58 -6.53 -1.44
CA ALA A 11 12.33 -5.80 -1.30
C ALA A 11 11.96 -5.59 0.18
N VAL A 12 11.52 -4.39 0.49
CA VAL A 12 10.98 -4.01 1.80
C VAL A 12 9.46 -3.88 1.64
N VAL A 13 8.68 -4.64 2.42
CA VAL A 13 7.21 -4.66 2.30
C VAL A 13 6.59 -4.37 3.65
N THR A 14 5.76 -3.33 3.73
CA THR A 14 4.98 -3.08 4.94
C THR A 14 3.65 -3.82 4.90
N GLY A 15 3.21 -4.38 6.03
CA GLY A 15 1.96 -5.13 6.14
C GLY A 15 1.95 -6.45 5.35
N GLY A 16 3.11 -7.11 5.23
CA GLY A 16 3.25 -8.35 4.46
C GLY A 16 2.71 -9.61 5.14
N SER A 17 2.15 -9.50 6.34
CA SER A 17 1.62 -10.67 7.07
C SER A 17 0.29 -11.20 6.53
N SER A 18 -0.46 -10.42 5.76
CA SER A 18 -1.76 -10.82 5.21
C SER A 18 -2.10 -10.08 3.91
N GLY A 19 -3.19 -10.47 3.29
CA GLY A 19 -3.84 -9.77 2.17
C GLY A 19 -2.90 -9.41 1.03
N LEU A 20 -2.97 -8.15 0.60
CA LEU A 20 -2.22 -7.67 -0.56
C LEU A 20 -0.69 -7.68 -0.33
N GLY A 21 -0.22 -7.39 0.89
CA GLY A 21 1.20 -7.44 1.22
C GLY A 21 1.78 -8.85 1.10
N LYS A 22 1.05 -9.87 1.60
CA LYS A 22 1.42 -11.29 1.42
C LYS A 22 1.48 -11.67 -0.06
N SER A 23 0.55 -11.17 -0.88
CA SER A 23 0.55 -11.38 -2.32
C SER A 23 1.74 -10.74 -3.02
N PHE A 24 2.15 -9.52 -2.63
CA PHE A 24 3.38 -8.91 -3.13
C PHE A 24 4.60 -9.78 -2.83
N ILE A 25 4.77 -10.20 -1.57
CA ILE A 25 5.90 -11.05 -1.14
C ILE A 25 5.94 -12.32 -1.98
N ARG A 26 4.83 -13.07 -2.06
CA ARG A 26 4.74 -14.33 -2.79
C ARG A 26 5.06 -14.18 -4.28
N LEU A 27 4.51 -13.16 -4.94
CA LEU A 27 4.75 -12.92 -6.37
C LEU A 27 6.19 -12.50 -6.64
N LEU A 28 6.78 -11.65 -5.79
CA LEU A 28 8.17 -11.26 -5.89
C LEU A 28 9.11 -12.45 -5.74
N GLN A 29 8.84 -13.35 -4.79
CA GLN A 29 9.60 -14.59 -4.61
C GLN A 29 9.40 -15.61 -5.74
N THR A 30 8.23 -15.63 -6.39
CA THR A 30 8.00 -16.44 -7.59
C THR A 30 8.83 -15.93 -8.76
N ILE A 31 9.02 -14.61 -8.89
CA ILE A 31 9.84 -13.97 -9.94
C ILE A 31 11.34 -14.16 -9.67
N ASN A 32 11.75 -13.99 -8.42
CA ASN A 32 13.13 -14.15 -7.97
C ASN A 32 13.16 -14.90 -6.62
N PRO A 33 13.33 -16.23 -6.62
CA PRO A 33 13.38 -17.02 -5.38
C PRO A 33 14.50 -16.63 -4.41
N GLY A 34 15.60 -16.08 -4.91
CA GLY A 34 16.72 -15.58 -4.09
C GLY A 34 16.52 -14.19 -3.49
N LEU A 35 15.42 -13.50 -3.81
CA LEU A 35 15.17 -12.14 -3.38
C LEU A 35 15.15 -12.04 -1.84
N LEU A 36 15.93 -11.13 -1.28
CA LEU A 36 15.84 -10.77 0.13
C LEU A 36 14.56 -9.97 0.38
N ILE A 37 13.61 -10.54 1.10
CA ILE A 37 12.40 -9.85 1.54
C ILE A 37 12.56 -9.39 2.98
N CYS A 38 12.37 -8.09 3.24
CA CYS A 38 12.23 -7.49 4.57
C CYS A 38 10.77 -7.15 4.81
N ASN A 39 10.08 -7.90 5.65
CA ASN A 39 8.67 -7.67 5.98
C ASN A 39 8.52 -6.90 7.28
N LEU A 40 7.94 -5.70 7.23
CA LEU A 40 7.63 -4.86 8.38
C LEU A 40 6.16 -4.99 8.72
N SER A 41 5.84 -5.68 9.80
CA SER A 41 4.46 -5.88 10.24
C SER A 41 4.39 -6.26 11.72
N ARG A 42 3.25 -6.09 12.35
CA ARG A 42 3.02 -6.49 13.75
C ARG A 42 3.08 -8.00 13.93
N ARG A 43 2.51 -8.75 12.99
CA ARG A 43 2.45 -10.23 13.01
C ARG A 43 3.54 -10.81 12.11
N ASN A 44 4.24 -11.82 12.60
CA ASN A 44 5.13 -12.62 11.75
C ASN A 44 4.28 -13.47 10.79
N PRO A 45 4.47 -13.36 9.45
CA PRO A 45 3.73 -14.19 8.49
C PRO A 45 4.14 -15.68 8.53
N GLY A 46 5.25 -16.01 9.21
CA GLY A 46 5.82 -17.36 9.15
C GLY A 46 6.30 -17.75 7.76
N ALA A 47 6.42 -19.04 7.51
CA ALA A 47 6.78 -19.59 6.20
C ALA A 47 5.55 -19.89 5.32
N GLU A 48 4.34 -19.62 5.81
CA GLU A 48 3.11 -19.94 5.08
C GLU A 48 2.99 -19.14 3.78
N GLY A 49 2.87 -19.85 2.66
CA GLY A 49 2.76 -19.27 1.32
C GLY A 49 4.08 -18.83 0.69
N VAL A 50 5.21 -19.15 1.31
CA VAL A 50 6.53 -19.00 0.67
C VAL A 50 6.65 -20.07 -0.42
N PRO A 51 6.98 -19.69 -1.68
CA PRO A 51 7.15 -20.67 -2.75
C PRO A 51 8.27 -21.68 -2.45
N PRO A 52 8.15 -22.93 -2.89
CA PRO A 52 9.22 -23.92 -2.72
C PRO A 52 10.56 -23.41 -3.27
N GLY A 53 11.63 -23.57 -2.49
CA GLY A 53 12.98 -23.10 -2.85
C GLY A 53 13.20 -21.60 -2.73
N ALA A 54 12.20 -20.82 -2.36
CA ALA A 54 12.38 -19.39 -2.16
C ALA A 54 12.97 -19.07 -0.78
N ARG A 55 13.77 -18.01 -0.73
CA ARG A 55 14.36 -17.50 0.52
C ARG A 55 13.27 -17.04 1.48
N ALA A 56 13.31 -17.50 2.73
CA ALA A 56 12.35 -17.07 3.75
C ALA A 56 12.43 -15.54 3.99
N PRO A 57 11.29 -14.84 4.09
CA PRO A 57 11.27 -13.42 4.41
C PRO A 57 11.87 -13.14 5.80
N ARG A 58 12.67 -12.09 5.91
CA ARG A 58 13.10 -11.53 7.18
C ARG A 58 11.95 -10.72 7.78
N HIS A 59 11.54 -11.05 8.97
CA HIS A 59 10.48 -10.33 9.68
C HIS A 59 11.07 -9.31 10.67
N PHE A 60 10.57 -8.08 10.58
CA PHE A 60 10.88 -6.97 11.48
C PHE A 60 9.58 -6.57 12.18
N PRO A 61 9.40 -6.89 13.47
CA PRO A 61 8.24 -6.45 14.23
C PRO A 61 8.14 -4.92 14.21
N CYS A 62 7.05 -4.40 13.67
CA CYS A 62 6.86 -2.97 13.47
C CYS A 62 5.37 -2.62 13.55
N ASP A 63 5.02 -1.78 14.51
CA ASP A 63 3.74 -1.09 14.54
C ASP A 63 3.89 0.24 13.80
N LEU A 64 3.30 0.32 12.61
CA LEU A 64 3.37 1.51 11.78
C LEU A 64 2.71 2.75 12.40
N SER A 65 1.88 2.58 13.44
CA SER A 65 1.32 3.72 14.19
C SER A 65 2.34 4.38 15.13
N LYS A 66 3.50 3.73 15.37
CA LYS A 66 4.54 4.19 16.29
C LYS A 66 5.78 4.66 15.53
N ALA A 67 6.16 5.92 15.71
CA ALA A 67 7.33 6.50 15.03
C ALA A 67 8.64 5.79 15.38
N GLU A 68 8.80 5.45 16.66
CA GLU A 68 9.97 4.74 17.18
C GLU A 68 10.14 3.35 16.55
N ASP A 69 9.03 2.62 16.33
CA ASP A 69 9.05 1.32 15.68
C ASP A 69 9.47 1.43 14.22
N VAL A 70 8.93 2.42 13.49
CA VAL A 70 9.29 2.69 12.10
C VAL A 70 10.77 3.04 11.99
N ALA A 71 11.28 3.93 12.85
CA ALA A 71 12.68 4.34 12.87
C ALA A 71 13.62 3.15 13.15
N ARG A 72 13.31 2.36 14.18
CA ARG A 72 14.06 1.15 14.55
C ARG A 72 14.07 0.14 13.42
N ALA A 73 12.91 -0.19 12.87
CA ALA A 73 12.80 -1.17 11.78
C ALA A 73 13.54 -0.71 10.52
N ALA A 74 13.47 0.58 10.17
CA ALA A 74 14.21 1.14 9.04
C ALA A 74 15.73 0.99 9.21
N GLY A 75 16.28 1.28 10.39
CA GLY A 75 17.71 1.09 10.70
C GLY A 75 18.12 -0.38 10.55
N GLN A 76 17.36 -1.31 11.14
CA GLN A 76 17.62 -2.75 11.01
C GLN A 76 17.55 -3.23 9.55
N VAL A 77 16.60 -2.71 8.77
CA VAL A 77 16.50 -3.02 7.33
C VAL A 77 17.74 -2.56 6.59
N VAL A 78 18.22 -1.33 6.81
CA VAL A 78 19.43 -0.82 6.16
C VAL A 78 20.66 -1.67 6.47
N GLU A 79 20.83 -2.10 7.73
CA GLU A 79 21.91 -3.01 8.13
C GLU A 79 21.82 -4.36 7.42
N VAL A 80 20.64 -4.95 7.36
CA VAL A 80 20.40 -6.25 6.70
C VAL A 80 20.61 -6.14 5.19
N LEU A 81 20.14 -5.07 4.55
CA LEU A 81 20.38 -4.79 3.13
C LEU A 81 21.88 -4.69 2.82
N GLY A 82 22.65 -4.01 3.67
CA GLY A 82 24.10 -3.87 3.54
C GLY A 82 24.85 -5.19 3.66
N ARG A 83 24.41 -6.06 4.55
CA ARG A 83 25.05 -7.35 4.86
C ARG A 83 24.64 -8.49 3.92
N GLU A 84 23.34 -8.62 3.62
CA GLU A 84 22.77 -9.80 2.95
C GLU A 84 22.43 -9.59 1.47
N ALA A 85 22.36 -8.35 1.03
CA ALA A 85 22.15 -7.96 -0.36
C ALA A 85 22.87 -6.64 -0.68
N PRO A 86 24.21 -6.58 -0.61
CA PRO A 86 24.97 -5.32 -0.69
C PRO A 86 24.90 -4.64 -2.07
N ALA A 87 24.59 -5.40 -3.11
CA ALA A 87 24.45 -4.92 -4.48
C ALA A 87 23.04 -5.13 -5.01
N GLY A 88 22.75 -4.56 -6.18
CA GLY A 88 21.47 -4.65 -6.86
C GLY A 88 20.41 -3.68 -6.31
N ARG A 89 19.30 -3.60 -7.02
CA ARG A 89 18.23 -2.61 -6.79
C ARG A 89 17.35 -2.98 -5.60
N VAL A 90 16.76 -1.98 -4.95
CA VAL A 90 15.84 -2.14 -3.81
C VAL A 90 14.42 -1.77 -4.23
N LEU A 91 13.44 -2.58 -3.86
CA LEU A 91 12.01 -2.26 -3.99
C LEU A 91 11.43 -1.94 -2.61
N LEU A 92 10.82 -0.78 -2.44
CA LEU A 92 9.99 -0.45 -1.28
C LEU A 92 8.51 -0.56 -1.64
N VAL A 93 7.75 -1.35 -0.89
CA VAL A 93 6.29 -1.48 -1.04
C VAL A 93 5.61 -0.98 0.24
N ASN A 94 5.15 0.26 0.21
CA ASN A 94 4.32 0.86 1.25
C ASN A 94 2.87 0.36 1.07
N ASN A 95 2.58 -0.80 1.63
CA ASN A 95 1.28 -1.46 1.54
C ASN A 95 0.50 -1.41 2.85
N GLY A 96 1.17 -1.40 3.99
CA GLY A 96 0.52 -1.33 5.30
C GLY A 96 -0.49 -0.19 5.36
N GLY A 97 -1.69 -0.48 5.86
CA GLY A 97 -2.72 0.53 5.93
C GLY A 97 -3.89 0.07 6.79
N VAL A 98 -4.60 1.03 7.35
CA VAL A 98 -5.80 0.84 8.16
C VAL A 98 -6.90 1.78 7.69
N GLY A 99 -8.15 1.44 8.00
CA GLY A 99 -9.30 2.24 7.63
C GLY A 99 -10.31 2.36 8.77
N ALA A 100 -11.27 3.24 8.58
CA ALA A 100 -12.47 3.36 9.42
C ALA A 100 -13.66 3.74 8.54
N PHE A 101 -14.80 3.13 8.82
CA PHE A 101 -16.08 3.42 8.18
C PHE A 101 -17.10 3.80 9.24
N GLY A 102 -17.88 4.82 8.97
CA GLY A 102 -18.89 5.33 9.90
C GLY A 102 -19.00 6.85 9.82
N ARG A 103 -19.98 7.41 10.54
CA ARG A 103 -20.09 8.86 10.70
C ARG A 103 -18.96 9.35 11.59
N PHE A 104 -18.27 10.42 11.18
CA PHE A 104 -17.24 11.03 12.02
C PHE A 104 -17.82 11.47 13.36
N PRO A 105 -17.14 11.22 14.50
CA PRO A 105 -15.81 10.63 14.63
C PRO A 105 -15.79 9.10 14.81
N ALA A 106 -16.85 8.37 14.46
CA ALA A 106 -16.86 6.92 14.61
C ALA A 106 -15.72 6.25 13.79
N PRO A 107 -15.10 5.17 14.31
CA PRO A 107 -15.35 4.50 15.60
C PRO A 107 -14.70 5.17 16.80
N GLY A 108 -14.04 6.32 16.67
CA GLY A 108 -13.42 7.10 17.74
C GLY A 108 -12.23 7.91 17.23
N ALA A 109 -11.82 8.94 17.99
CA ALA A 109 -10.72 9.83 17.61
C ALA A 109 -9.40 9.08 17.44
N ASP A 110 -9.07 8.15 18.35
CA ASP A 110 -7.83 7.40 18.32
C ASP A 110 -7.70 6.60 17.01
N ARG A 111 -8.79 6.00 16.53
CA ARG A 111 -8.78 5.29 15.25
C ARG A 111 -8.60 6.23 14.06
N GLN A 112 -9.16 7.44 14.14
CA GLN A 112 -8.95 8.45 13.08
C GLN A 112 -7.49 8.89 13.03
N LEU A 113 -6.84 9.07 14.19
CA LEU A 113 -5.43 9.42 14.29
C LEU A 113 -4.53 8.25 13.85
N GLU A 114 -4.85 7.01 14.23
CA GLU A 114 -4.13 5.82 13.75
C GLU A 114 -4.12 5.74 12.21
N ILE A 115 -5.21 6.12 11.53
CA ILE A 115 -5.23 6.17 10.06
C ILE A 115 -4.19 7.15 9.53
N ILE A 116 -4.03 8.31 10.14
CA ILE A 116 -3.04 9.30 9.74
C ILE A 116 -1.64 8.76 9.99
N ASP A 117 -1.41 8.19 11.18
CA ASP A 117 -0.12 7.64 11.56
C ASP A 117 0.34 6.52 10.62
N VAL A 118 -0.53 5.54 10.38
CA VAL A 118 -0.18 4.37 9.55
C VAL A 118 -0.14 4.71 8.06
N ASN A 119 -1.17 5.42 7.54
CA ASN A 119 -1.31 5.60 6.10
C ASN A 119 -0.51 6.80 5.56
N VAL A 120 -0.12 7.74 6.42
CA VAL A 120 0.58 8.98 5.99
C VAL A 120 1.95 9.07 6.66
N ARG A 121 2.00 9.26 7.98
CA ARG A 121 3.25 9.51 8.70
C ARG A 121 4.27 8.36 8.50
N ALA A 122 3.86 7.12 8.73
CA ALA A 122 4.75 5.96 8.57
C ALA A 122 5.29 5.81 7.15
N VAL A 123 4.46 6.08 6.14
CA VAL A 123 4.88 6.00 4.73
C VAL A 123 5.93 7.06 4.41
N VAL A 124 5.71 8.30 4.85
CA VAL A 124 6.67 9.40 4.64
C VAL A 124 7.98 9.12 5.38
N ASP A 125 7.90 8.75 6.67
CA ASP A 125 9.07 8.49 7.52
C ASP A 125 9.90 7.32 7.00
N LEU A 126 9.28 6.16 6.72
CA LEU A 126 9.98 4.99 6.19
C LEU A 126 10.62 5.28 4.83
N THR A 127 9.90 5.97 3.95
CA THR A 127 10.43 6.35 2.64
C THR A 127 11.63 7.28 2.77
N ALA A 128 11.55 8.31 3.62
CA ALA A 128 12.66 9.24 3.86
C ALA A 128 13.92 8.53 4.38
N ARG A 129 13.75 7.59 5.33
CA ARG A 129 14.88 6.81 5.89
C ARG A 129 15.51 5.85 4.90
N LEU A 130 14.73 5.25 3.99
CA LEU A 130 15.23 4.29 3.00
C LEU A 130 15.68 4.98 1.68
N LEU A 131 15.30 6.22 1.45
CA LEU A 131 15.61 6.93 0.20
C LEU A 131 17.09 7.05 -0.12
N PRO A 132 18.01 7.28 0.85
CA PRO A 132 19.45 7.27 0.58
C PRO A 132 19.91 5.94 -0.02
N GLU A 133 19.45 4.82 0.51
CA GLU A 133 19.78 3.49 0.02
C GLU A 133 19.17 3.21 -1.36
N LEU A 134 17.94 3.63 -1.59
CA LEU A 134 17.25 3.54 -2.88
C LEU A 134 17.99 4.36 -3.96
N ARG A 135 18.47 5.56 -3.63
CA ARG A 135 19.25 6.40 -4.57
C ARG A 135 20.62 5.81 -4.88
N ARG A 136 21.31 5.31 -3.85
CA ARG A 136 22.65 4.74 -4.01
C ARG A 136 22.68 3.52 -4.92
N ARG A 137 21.61 2.69 -4.88
CA ARG A 137 21.54 1.39 -5.56
C ARG A 137 20.63 1.39 -6.79
N GLY A 138 19.92 2.46 -7.02
CA GLY A 138 18.76 2.47 -7.87
C GLY A 138 17.61 1.67 -7.24
N GLY A 139 16.38 2.00 -7.55
CA GLY A 139 15.28 1.29 -6.90
C GLY A 139 13.91 1.69 -7.41
N ALA A 140 12.92 1.25 -6.66
CA ALA A 140 11.55 1.67 -6.89
C ALA A 140 10.74 1.70 -5.59
N ILE A 141 9.70 2.53 -5.61
CA ILE A 141 8.73 2.66 -4.52
C ILE A 141 7.35 2.37 -5.09
N ILE A 142 6.62 1.45 -4.48
CA ILE A 142 5.20 1.22 -4.73
C ILE A 142 4.42 1.73 -3.52
N ASN A 143 3.55 2.71 -3.72
CA ASN A 143 2.65 3.21 -2.67
C ASN A 143 1.22 2.73 -2.96
N VAL A 144 0.63 1.99 -2.02
CA VAL A 144 -0.73 1.46 -2.16
C VAL A 144 -1.75 2.50 -1.66
N ALA A 145 -2.24 3.30 -2.60
CA ALA A 145 -3.35 4.24 -2.42
C ALA A 145 -4.72 3.50 -2.44
N SER A 146 -5.72 4.04 -3.12
CA SER A 146 -7.04 3.43 -3.32
C SER A 146 -7.81 4.21 -4.38
N VAL A 147 -8.86 3.63 -4.97
CA VAL A 147 -9.82 4.36 -5.83
C VAL A 147 -10.52 5.49 -5.09
N VAL A 148 -10.68 5.40 -3.76
CA VAL A 148 -11.24 6.49 -2.95
C VAL A 148 -10.35 7.74 -2.91
N ALA A 149 -9.09 7.65 -3.36
CA ALA A 149 -8.19 8.78 -3.50
C ALA A 149 -8.64 9.83 -4.52
N TYR A 150 -9.47 9.43 -5.48
CA TYR A 150 -9.93 10.31 -6.57
C TYR A 150 -11.18 11.13 -6.23
N THR A 151 -11.87 10.77 -5.14
CA THR A 151 -13.17 11.36 -4.79
C THR A 151 -13.28 11.56 -3.28
N PRO A 152 -13.74 12.73 -2.79
CA PRO A 152 -14.06 12.88 -1.39
C PRO A 152 -15.10 11.82 -0.99
N THR A 153 -14.80 11.04 0.06
CA THR A 153 -15.61 9.88 0.42
C THR A 153 -16.23 10.07 1.81
N PRO A 154 -17.48 10.56 1.91
CA PRO A 154 -18.21 10.62 3.17
C PRO A 154 -18.28 9.26 3.85
N PHE A 155 -18.36 9.25 5.18
CA PHE A 155 -18.37 8.06 6.04
C PHE A 155 -17.05 7.26 6.09
N CYS A 156 -16.02 7.71 5.39
CA CYS A 156 -14.63 7.29 5.54
C CYS A 156 -13.69 8.47 5.23
N ALA A 157 -14.00 9.64 5.75
CA ALA A 157 -13.35 10.90 5.40
C ALA A 157 -11.84 10.86 5.62
N THR A 158 -11.39 10.46 6.82
CA THR A 158 -9.95 10.40 7.15
C THR A 158 -9.23 9.38 6.29
N TYR A 159 -9.81 8.19 6.11
CA TYR A 159 -9.24 7.17 5.22
C TYR A 159 -9.13 7.66 3.78
N GLY A 160 -10.23 8.20 3.23
CA GLY A 160 -10.23 8.76 1.88
C GLY A 160 -9.19 9.85 1.68
N ALA A 161 -9.10 10.78 2.64
CA ALA A 161 -8.10 11.84 2.64
C ALA A 161 -6.66 11.31 2.73
N SER A 162 -6.39 10.29 3.56
CA SER A 162 -5.07 9.66 3.66
C SER A 162 -4.65 9.00 2.33
N LYS A 163 -5.60 8.38 1.62
CA LYS A 163 -5.32 7.75 0.32
C LYS A 163 -5.17 8.79 -0.81
N ALA A 164 -5.89 9.92 -0.74
CA ALA A 164 -5.68 11.05 -1.63
C ALA A 164 -4.30 11.71 -1.42
N PHE A 165 -3.88 11.90 -0.15
CA PHE A 165 -2.51 12.31 0.15
C PHE A 165 -1.50 11.37 -0.52
N LEU A 166 -1.64 10.07 -0.33
CA LEU A 166 -0.68 9.09 -0.81
C LEU A 166 -0.59 9.08 -2.34
N LEU A 167 -1.71 9.23 -3.04
CA LEU A 167 -1.75 9.35 -4.50
C LEU A 167 -0.98 10.60 -4.97
N HIS A 168 -1.34 11.78 -4.47
CA HIS A 168 -0.71 13.04 -4.88
C HIS A 168 0.76 13.11 -4.49
N TRP A 169 1.10 12.70 -3.27
CA TRP A 169 2.47 12.64 -2.81
C TRP A 169 3.34 11.70 -3.65
N SER A 170 2.80 10.54 -4.04
CA SER A 170 3.53 9.59 -4.89
C SER A 170 3.86 10.16 -6.26
N LEU A 171 2.91 10.88 -6.87
CA LEU A 171 3.10 11.51 -8.18
C LEU A 171 4.15 12.64 -8.11
N ALA A 172 4.05 13.48 -7.08
CA ALA A 172 5.01 14.56 -6.84
C ALA A 172 6.42 14.02 -6.57
N LEU A 173 6.54 13.05 -5.64
CA LEU A 173 7.80 12.41 -5.31
C LEU A 173 8.44 11.72 -6.54
N GLY A 174 7.61 11.10 -7.39
CA GLY A 174 8.09 10.49 -8.63
C GLY A 174 8.71 11.51 -9.59
N GLU A 175 8.16 12.72 -9.64
CA GLU A 175 8.72 13.81 -10.44
C GLU A 175 10.00 14.37 -9.82
N GLU A 176 10.04 14.59 -8.51
CA GLU A 176 11.24 15.03 -7.77
C GLU A 176 12.42 14.05 -7.90
N LEU A 177 12.13 12.76 -8.03
CA LEU A 177 13.12 11.69 -8.18
C LEU A 177 13.48 11.38 -9.63
N ARG A 178 12.96 12.15 -10.60
CA ARG A 178 13.30 11.97 -12.02
C ARG A 178 14.80 12.10 -12.23
N GLY A 179 15.39 11.10 -12.89
CA GLY A 179 16.85 11.07 -13.14
C GLY A 179 17.69 10.52 -11.99
N SER A 180 17.12 10.28 -10.81
CA SER A 180 17.85 9.75 -9.63
C SER A 180 18.07 8.24 -9.65
N GLY A 181 17.53 7.51 -10.65
CA GLY A 181 17.52 6.05 -10.67
C GLY A 181 16.42 5.41 -9.80
N VAL A 182 15.60 6.20 -9.11
CA VAL A 182 14.47 5.72 -8.29
C VAL A 182 13.14 6.02 -8.99
N ARG A 183 12.29 5.01 -9.14
CA ARG A 183 10.94 5.14 -9.71
C ARG A 183 9.89 5.06 -8.63
N VAL A 184 8.79 5.80 -8.79
CA VAL A 184 7.66 5.77 -7.86
C VAL A 184 6.39 5.39 -8.63
N LEU A 185 5.63 4.44 -8.09
CA LEU A 185 4.34 4.00 -8.61
C LEU A 185 3.26 4.14 -7.54
N ALA A 186 2.23 4.90 -7.82
CA ALA A 186 0.99 4.89 -7.06
C ALA A 186 0.07 3.77 -7.57
N VAL A 187 -0.34 2.86 -6.69
CA VAL A 187 -1.32 1.82 -7.02
C VAL A 187 -2.63 2.14 -6.31
N SER A 188 -3.72 2.25 -7.05
CA SER A 188 -5.04 2.63 -6.51
C SER A 188 -6.04 1.48 -6.70
N PRO A 189 -6.02 0.44 -5.85
CA PRO A 189 -6.99 -0.65 -5.93
C PRO A 189 -8.41 -0.19 -5.58
N GLY A 190 -9.40 -0.86 -6.15
CA GLY A 190 -10.74 -0.91 -5.60
C GLY A 190 -10.82 -1.87 -4.42
N THR A 191 -12.04 -2.31 -4.11
CA THR A 191 -12.24 -3.37 -3.10
C THR A 191 -11.39 -4.58 -3.45
N THR A 192 -10.65 -5.08 -2.46
CA THR A 192 -9.76 -6.24 -2.59
C THR A 192 -10.13 -7.25 -1.50
N ARG A 193 -10.16 -8.53 -1.83
CA ARG A 193 -10.51 -9.63 -0.90
C ARG A 193 -9.40 -9.83 0.12
N THR A 194 -9.45 -9.09 1.22
CA THR A 194 -8.46 -9.10 2.29
C THR A 194 -9.12 -8.94 3.65
N GLU A 195 -8.36 -9.17 4.72
CA GLU A 195 -8.79 -8.91 6.09
C GLU A 195 -8.92 -7.40 6.42
N PHE A 196 -8.65 -6.52 5.46
CA PHE A 196 -8.66 -5.05 5.67
C PHE A 196 -9.95 -4.55 6.32
N PHE A 197 -11.09 -5.13 5.91
CA PHE A 197 -12.41 -4.71 6.41
C PHE A 197 -12.73 -5.20 7.82
N GLN A 198 -12.04 -6.23 8.34
CA GLN A 198 -12.32 -6.81 9.67
C GLN A 198 -12.01 -5.86 10.83
N GLY A 199 -11.17 -4.85 10.64
CA GLY A 199 -10.77 -3.89 11.68
C GLY A 199 -11.33 -2.47 11.50
N THR A 200 -12.28 -2.27 10.58
CA THR A 200 -12.67 -0.91 10.15
C THR A 200 -13.89 -0.32 10.86
N GLY A 201 -14.48 -1.04 11.83
CA GLY A 201 -15.67 -0.61 12.57
C GLY A 201 -16.99 -1.17 12.01
N ALA A 202 -18.10 -0.88 12.67
CA ALA A 202 -19.40 -1.40 12.33
C ALA A 202 -19.82 -1.05 10.89
N GLY A 203 -20.17 -2.06 10.08
CA GLY A 203 -20.88 -1.88 8.84
C GLY A 203 -20.09 -1.94 7.53
N ALA A 204 -18.82 -2.36 7.51
CA ALA A 204 -18.25 -2.83 6.24
C ALA A 204 -18.79 -4.25 5.97
N PRO A 205 -19.76 -4.43 5.05
CA PRO A 205 -20.35 -5.75 4.85
C PRO A 205 -19.28 -6.70 4.33
N GLU A 206 -19.14 -7.89 4.92
CA GLU A 206 -18.32 -8.99 4.38
C GLU A 206 -18.63 -9.25 2.90
N ALA A 207 -19.88 -9.07 2.51
CA ALA A 207 -20.34 -9.14 1.13
C ALA A 207 -19.59 -8.18 0.18
N ILE A 208 -19.16 -6.99 0.65
CA ILE A 208 -18.35 -6.08 -0.16
C ILE A 208 -16.93 -6.63 -0.33
N ALA A 209 -16.35 -7.16 0.73
CA ALA A 209 -15.01 -7.77 0.66
C ALA A 209 -14.99 -8.95 -0.32
N GLN A 210 -16.03 -9.79 -0.33
CA GLN A 210 -16.12 -10.97 -1.21
C GLN A 210 -16.26 -10.63 -2.69
N GLN A 211 -16.80 -9.45 -3.06
CA GLN A 211 -16.95 -9.01 -4.45
C GLN A 211 -15.70 -8.31 -5.00
N GLY A 212 -14.67 -8.11 -4.18
CA GLY A 212 -13.43 -7.44 -4.56
C GLY A 212 -12.55 -8.26 -5.49
N MET A 213 -11.52 -7.61 -6.06
CA MET A 213 -10.46 -8.27 -6.81
C MET A 213 -9.64 -9.20 -5.90
N LEU A 214 -9.05 -10.24 -6.47
CA LEU A 214 -8.09 -11.06 -5.73
C LEU A 214 -6.82 -10.23 -5.43
N PRO A 215 -6.22 -10.36 -4.24
CA PRO A 215 -4.99 -9.66 -3.88
C PRO A 215 -3.86 -9.89 -4.87
N ASP A 216 -3.75 -11.11 -5.39
CA ASP A 216 -2.75 -11.49 -6.38
C ASP A 216 -2.90 -10.74 -7.71
N ASP A 217 -4.14 -10.53 -8.18
CA ASP A 217 -4.37 -9.81 -9.43
C ASP A 217 -4.02 -8.34 -9.28
N VAL A 218 -4.30 -7.75 -8.11
CA VAL A 218 -3.90 -6.38 -7.77
C VAL A 218 -2.37 -6.26 -7.72
N ALA A 219 -1.69 -7.15 -7.00
CA ALA A 219 -0.23 -7.15 -6.89
C ALA A 219 0.44 -7.39 -8.25
N ARG A 220 -0.06 -8.34 -9.04
CA ARG A 220 0.41 -8.60 -10.42
C ARG A 220 0.24 -7.39 -11.33
N CYS A 221 -0.90 -6.71 -11.24
CA CYS A 221 -1.15 -5.48 -11.99
C CYS A 221 -0.16 -4.37 -11.60
N ALA A 222 0.10 -4.20 -10.31
CA ALA A 222 1.08 -3.24 -9.79
C ALA A 222 2.50 -3.53 -10.27
N LEU A 223 2.96 -4.78 -10.16
CA LEU A 223 4.30 -5.18 -10.60
C LEU A 223 4.48 -5.01 -12.12
N ARG A 224 3.47 -5.36 -12.92
CA ARG A 224 3.49 -5.12 -14.38
C ARG A 224 3.53 -3.63 -14.70
N ALA A 225 2.78 -2.79 -13.99
CA ALA A 225 2.77 -1.34 -14.18
C ALA A 225 4.14 -0.74 -13.83
N LEU A 226 4.78 -1.20 -12.74
CA LEU A 226 6.13 -0.79 -12.38
C LEU A 226 7.14 -1.18 -13.46
N ALA A 227 7.09 -2.42 -13.96
CA ALA A 227 7.95 -2.91 -15.04
C ALA A 227 7.77 -2.10 -16.33
N ALA A 228 6.55 -1.65 -16.61
CA ALA A 228 6.22 -0.79 -17.75
C ALA A 228 6.57 0.70 -17.54
N GLY A 229 7.21 1.07 -16.42
CA GLY A 229 7.60 2.45 -16.12
C GLY A 229 6.43 3.40 -15.84
N ARG A 230 5.26 2.88 -15.47
CA ARG A 230 4.10 3.72 -15.13
C ARG A 230 4.30 4.43 -13.79
N VAL A 231 3.73 5.62 -13.66
CA VAL A 231 3.74 6.42 -12.41
C VAL A 231 2.47 6.18 -11.58
N SER A 232 1.40 5.69 -12.20
CA SER A 232 0.17 5.31 -11.50
C SER A 232 -0.55 4.16 -12.20
N VAL A 233 -1.32 3.39 -11.44
CA VAL A 233 -2.20 2.34 -11.98
C VAL A 233 -3.43 2.15 -11.11
N VAL A 234 -4.59 1.98 -11.76
CA VAL A 234 -5.85 1.58 -11.14
C VAL A 234 -6.20 0.18 -11.65
N PRO A 235 -6.07 -0.87 -10.81
CA PRO A 235 -6.45 -2.22 -11.18
C PRO A 235 -7.95 -2.38 -11.44
N GLY A 236 -8.33 -3.05 -12.54
CA GLY A 236 -9.72 -3.30 -12.92
C GLY A 236 -10.33 -2.19 -13.78
N ALA A 237 -11.07 -2.57 -14.84
CA ALA A 237 -11.65 -1.62 -15.79
C ALA A 237 -12.73 -0.72 -15.13
N GLY A 238 -13.63 -1.33 -14.34
CA GLY A 238 -14.65 -0.58 -13.60
C GLY A 238 -14.06 0.41 -12.60
N ASN A 239 -12.99 0.02 -11.91
CA ASN A 239 -12.27 0.90 -10.99
C ASN A 239 -11.63 2.08 -11.72
N ARG A 240 -11.05 1.86 -12.91
CA ARG A 240 -10.48 2.93 -13.75
C ARG A 240 -11.54 3.94 -14.16
N LEU A 241 -12.70 3.45 -14.59
CA LEU A 241 -13.83 4.32 -14.95
C LEU A 241 -14.28 5.16 -13.75
N ALA A 242 -14.50 4.52 -12.60
CA ALA A 242 -14.90 5.21 -11.36
C ALA A 242 -13.89 6.27 -10.93
N ALA A 243 -12.59 5.95 -10.97
CA ALA A 243 -11.51 6.88 -10.66
C ALA A 243 -11.49 8.06 -11.64
N GLY A 244 -11.64 7.81 -12.96
CA GLY A 244 -11.69 8.86 -13.99
C GLY A 244 -12.87 9.81 -13.79
N VAL A 245 -14.07 9.28 -13.56
CA VAL A 245 -15.26 10.09 -13.26
C VAL A 245 -15.06 10.90 -11.98
N GLY A 246 -14.53 10.27 -10.91
CA GLY A 246 -14.28 10.96 -9.64
C GLY A 246 -13.24 12.07 -9.74
N ALA A 247 -12.25 11.94 -10.63
CA ALA A 247 -11.23 12.95 -10.85
C ALA A 247 -11.80 14.19 -11.58
N LEU A 248 -12.72 14.00 -12.51
CA LEU A 248 -13.27 15.05 -13.37
C LEU A 248 -14.41 15.85 -12.71
N LEU A 249 -15.16 15.25 -11.80
CA LEU A 249 -16.29 15.92 -11.16
C LEU A 249 -15.85 17.02 -10.19
N PRO A 250 -16.59 18.14 -10.11
CA PRO A 250 -16.42 19.12 -9.03
C PRO A 250 -16.49 18.43 -7.67
N LYS A 251 -15.52 18.67 -6.79
CA LYS A 251 -15.33 17.90 -5.53
C LYS A 251 -16.58 17.88 -4.63
N ALA A 252 -17.31 19.00 -4.53
CA ALA A 252 -18.56 19.06 -3.77
C ALA A 252 -19.66 18.15 -4.36
N THR A 253 -19.77 18.08 -5.69
CA THR A 253 -20.72 17.20 -6.37
C THR A 253 -20.33 15.73 -6.19
N ALA A 254 -19.07 15.41 -6.39
CA ALA A 254 -18.51 14.07 -6.16
C ALA A 254 -18.76 13.59 -4.72
N ALA A 255 -18.54 14.47 -3.70
CA ALA A 255 -18.83 14.18 -2.31
C ALA A 255 -20.33 13.86 -2.06
N ARG A 256 -21.25 14.65 -2.64
CA ARG A 256 -22.69 14.38 -2.49
C ARG A 256 -23.09 13.05 -3.13
N MET A 257 -22.56 12.73 -4.31
CA MET A 257 -22.84 11.46 -4.99
C MET A 257 -22.28 10.28 -4.20
N ALA A 258 -21.00 10.35 -3.79
CA ALA A 258 -20.38 9.32 -2.98
C ALA A 258 -21.11 9.13 -1.64
N GLY A 259 -21.54 10.22 -1.00
CA GLY A 259 -22.32 10.20 0.24
C GLY A 259 -23.66 9.45 0.09
N ARG A 260 -24.37 9.64 -1.02
CA ARG A 260 -25.64 8.91 -1.30
C ARG A 260 -25.39 7.41 -1.45
N VAL A 261 -24.31 7.00 -2.12
CA VAL A 261 -23.93 5.60 -2.30
C VAL A 261 -23.52 4.97 -0.97
N MET A 262 -22.66 5.66 -0.21
CA MET A 262 -22.16 5.16 1.07
C MET A 262 -23.25 5.09 2.15
N LYS A 263 -24.17 6.06 2.19
CA LYS A 263 -25.30 6.06 3.14
C LYS A 263 -26.15 4.79 3.07
N ARG A 264 -26.28 4.21 1.87
CA ARG A 264 -27.04 2.95 1.67
C ARG A 264 -26.31 1.72 2.25
N ARG A 265 -25.00 1.83 2.51
CA ARG A 265 -24.13 0.76 2.96
C ARG A 265 -23.78 0.82 4.45
N ILE A 266 -24.12 1.94 5.10
CA ILE A 266 -23.86 2.17 6.53
C ILE A 266 -25.18 2.08 7.27
N PRO A 267 -25.24 1.32 8.37
CA PRO A 267 -26.44 1.23 9.20
C PRO A 267 -26.91 2.62 9.63
N PRO A 268 -28.24 2.82 9.78
CA PRO A 268 -28.77 4.02 10.45
C PRO A 268 -28.15 4.13 11.84
N LEU A 269 -28.04 5.36 12.34
CA LEU A 269 -27.68 5.60 13.75
C LEU A 269 -28.72 4.91 14.64
N PRO A 270 -28.29 4.31 15.77
CA PRO A 270 -29.23 3.88 16.79
C PRO A 270 -30.06 5.06 17.32
#